data_6b62a5cb2dc04ef189ebda3c94757aca
#
_entry.id   6b62a5cb2dc04ef189ebda3c94757aca
#
_cell.length_a   1.000
_cell.length_b   1.000
_cell.length_c   1.000
_cell.angle_alpha   90.00
_cell.angle_beta   90.00
_cell.angle_gamma   90.00
#
_symmetry.space_group_name_H-M   'P 1'
#
loop_
_entity.id
_entity.type
_entity.pdbx_description
1 polymer ?
#
loop_
_entity_poly.entity_id
_entity_poly.type
_entity_poly.pdbx_seq_one_letter_code
_entity_poly.pdbx_strand_id
1 'polypeptide(L)'
;MVEQILQFFDRCPDAIPLYEKIEKCVKKLVPEVRIKVQKTQISFYNRHMFACVSFARVRRKKDCPDCYIVVTFGLEHKAESPRIDIATEPYPNRWTHHVLISELEEIDDELMGWIREAAEFSDRKYQKSEVQIRIFVGEL
;
A
#
# COMPACT_ATOMS: atom_id res chain seq x y z
N MET A 1 -12.38 11.45 10.58
CA MET A 1 -11.21 10.69 10.11
C MET A 1 -9.97 10.83 10.98
N VAL A 2 -9.68 12.04 11.48
CA VAL A 2 -8.53 12.25 12.37
C VAL A 2 -8.62 11.38 13.64
N GLU A 3 -9.78 11.30 14.25
CA GLU A 3 -9.98 10.48 15.43
C GLU A 3 -9.74 9.00 15.17
N GLN A 4 -10.18 8.52 14.01
CA GLN A 4 -9.98 7.12 13.60
C GLN A 4 -8.51 6.81 13.42
N ILE A 5 -7.75 7.75 12.84
CA ILE A 5 -6.31 7.58 12.65
C ILE A 5 -5.59 7.54 13.99
N LEU A 6 -5.93 8.46 14.89
CA LEU A 6 -5.34 8.48 16.23
C LEU A 6 -5.63 7.18 16.97
N GLN A 7 -6.84 6.67 16.84
CA GLN A 7 -7.23 5.41 17.47
C GLN A 7 -6.45 4.22 16.87
N PHE A 8 -6.26 4.22 15.55
CA PHE A 8 -5.47 3.19 14.89
C PHE A 8 -4.05 3.14 15.44
N PHE A 9 -3.44 4.31 15.70
CA PHE A 9 -2.07 4.40 16.22
C PHE A 9 -1.97 4.41 17.74
N ASP A 10 -3.06 4.11 18.45
CA ASP A 10 -3.07 4.07 19.90
C ASP A 10 -2.01 3.13 20.47
N ARG A 11 -1.74 2.03 19.81
CA ARG A 11 -0.71 1.05 20.22
C ARG A 11 0.72 1.55 19.98
N CYS A 12 0.91 2.53 19.10
CA CYS A 12 2.23 3.09 18.80
C CYS A 12 2.10 4.53 18.29
N PRO A 13 1.82 5.50 19.17
CA PRO A 13 1.64 6.89 18.74
C PRO A 13 2.86 7.47 18.02
N ASP A 14 4.05 6.98 18.32
CA ASP A 14 5.29 7.47 17.71
C ASP A 14 5.37 7.14 16.22
N ALA A 15 4.51 6.27 15.71
CA ALA A 15 4.44 5.96 14.28
C ALA A 15 3.58 6.95 13.49
N ILE A 16 2.84 7.83 14.18
CA ILE A 16 1.97 8.80 13.51
C ILE A 16 2.72 9.68 12.52
N PRO A 17 3.90 10.23 12.85
CA PRO A 17 4.64 11.05 11.86
C PRO A 17 5.00 10.28 10.59
N LEU A 18 5.29 8.99 10.69
CA LEU A 18 5.56 8.14 9.53
C LEU A 18 4.33 8.06 8.65
N TYR A 19 3.19 7.78 9.25
CA TYR A 19 1.93 7.69 8.52
C TYR A 19 1.56 9.03 7.88
N GLU A 20 1.70 10.14 8.62
CA GLU A 20 1.35 11.45 8.10
C GLU A 20 2.15 11.80 6.85
N LYS A 21 3.43 11.44 6.83
CA LYS A 21 4.27 11.67 5.65
C LYS A 21 3.79 10.81 4.47
N ILE A 22 3.47 9.54 4.72
CA ILE A 22 2.91 8.66 3.68
C ILE A 22 1.62 9.26 3.11
N GLU A 23 0.69 9.62 3.97
CA GLU A 23 -0.60 10.17 3.55
C GLU A 23 -0.42 11.42 2.69
N LYS A 24 0.45 12.33 3.12
CA LYS A 24 0.74 13.55 2.38
C LYS A 24 1.29 13.26 0.99
N CYS A 25 2.23 12.33 0.91
CA CYS A 25 2.85 11.95 -0.37
C CYS A 25 1.83 11.25 -1.29
N VAL A 26 1.01 10.36 -0.73
CA VAL A 26 -0.01 9.66 -1.51
C VAL A 26 -1.05 10.63 -2.07
N LYS A 27 -1.47 11.62 -1.27
CA LYS A 27 -2.42 12.63 -1.73
C LYS A 27 -1.87 13.47 -2.88
N LYS A 28 -0.56 13.69 -2.92
CA LYS A 28 0.08 14.39 -4.03
C LYS A 28 0.11 13.54 -5.30
N LEU A 29 0.39 12.25 -5.15
CA LEU A 29 0.47 11.33 -6.29
C LEU A 29 -0.90 11.03 -6.87
N VAL A 30 -1.91 10.88 -6.00
CA VAL A 30 -3.26 10.47 -6.36
C VAL A 30 -4.22 11.44 -5.67
N PRO A 31 -4.47 12.64 -6.27
CA PRO A 31 -5.31 13.65 -5.62
C PRO A 31 -6.72 13.18 -5.28
N GLU A 32 -7.26 12.22 -6.05
CA GLU A 32 -8.58 11.65 -5.84
C GLU A 32 -8.58 10.46 -4.89
N VAL A 33 -7.46 10.18 -4.22
CA VAL A 33 -7.34 9.02 -3.33
C VAL A 33 -8.43 9.04 -2.25
N ARG A 34 -9.02 7.87 -2.02
CA ARG A 34 -9.93 7.65 -0.90
C ARG A 34 -9.19 6.87 0.16
N ILE A 35 -9.29 7.31 1.40
CA ILE A 35 -8.60 6.71 2.53
C ILE A 35 -9.63 6.07 3.44
N LYS A 36 -9.43 4.78 3.74
CA LYS A 36 -10.33 4.04 4.61
C LYS A 36 -9.56 3.52 5.82
N VAL A 37 -9.93 3.98 7.01
CA VAL A 37 -9.32 3.53 8.24
C VAL A 37 -10.11 2.32 8.75
N GLN A 38 -9.42 1.17 8.83
CA GLN A 38 -9.99 -0.08 9.27
C GLN A 38 -9.30 -0.52 10.56
N LYS A 39 -9.80 -1.58 11.17
CA LYS A 39 -9.26 -2.07 12.44
C LYS A 39 -7.77 -2.45 12.34
N THR A 40 -7.38 -3.10 11.24
CA THR A 40 -6.03 -3.64 11.09
C THR A 40 -5.17 -2.93 10.06
N GLN A 41 -5.74 -2.00 9.31
CA GLN A 41 -4.97 -1.27 8.29
C GLN A 41 -5.66 0.02 7.89
N ILE A 42 -4.88 0.94 7.32
CA ILE A 42 -5.38 2.14 6.69
C ILE A 42 -5.14 1.95 5.19
N SER A 43 -6.20 1.94 4.40
CA SER A 43 -6.16 1.57 3.00
C SER A 43 -6.34 2.77 2.08
N PHE A 44 -5.59 2.77 0.98
CA PHE A 44 -5.64 3.80 -0.05
C PHE A 44 -6.25 3.23 -1.33
N TYR A 45 -7.28 3.93 -1.82
CA TYR A 45 -8.03 3.50 -3.00
C TYR A 45 -8.03 4.57 -4.09
N ASN A 46 -7.90 4.14 -5.33
CA ASN A 46 -8.43 4.88 -6.45
C ASN A 46 -9.61 4.05 -6.98
N ARG A 47 -9.52 3.31 -8.06
CA ARG A 47 -10.59 2.38 -8.46
C ARG A 47 -10.61 1.16 -7.56
N HIS A 48 -9.42 0.68 -7.18
CA HIS A 48 -9.25 -0.43 -6.23
C HIS A 48 -8.28 0.02 -5.16
N MET A 49 -8.11 -0.83 -4.13
CA MET A 49 -7.07 -0.60 -3.15
C MET A 49 -5.71 -0.83 -3.81
N PHE A 50 -4.84 0.19 -3.77
CA PHE A 50 -3.52 0.07 -4.38
C PHE A 50 -2.40 0.01 -3.35
N ALA A 51 -2.65 0.45 -2.12
CA ALA A 51 -1.67 0.40 -1.04
C ALA A 51 -2.36 0.46 0.31
N CYS A 52 -1.67 0.05 1.35
CA CYS A 52 -2.17 0.20 2.71
C CYS A 52 -1.01 0.31 3.70
N VAL A 53 -1.34 0.79 4.90
CA VAL A 53 -0.41 0.90 6.03
C VAL A 53 -0.96 0.03 7.15
N SER A 54 -0.08 -0.76 7.78
CA SER A 54 -0.47 -1.65 8.87
C SER A 54 0.68 -1.84 9.85
N PHE A 55 0.43 -2.66 10.88
CA PHE A 55 1.45 -3.12 11.81
C PHE A 55 1.72 -4.61 11.61
N ALA A 56 1.54 -5.12 10.40
CA ALA A 56 1.77 -6.52 10.09
C ALA A 56 3.20 -6.93 10.44
N ARG A 57 3.36 -8.18 10.86
CA ARG A 57 4.70 -8.70 11.16
C ARG A 57 5.31 -9.23 9.86
N VAL A 58 6.38 -8.58 9.40
CA VAL A 58 7.09 -8.98 8.19
C VAL A 58 8.53 -9.42 8.48
N ARG A 59 8.97 -9.29 9.73
CA ARG A 59 10.27 -9.75 10.22
C ARG A 59 10.07 -10.47 11.54
N ARG A 60 11.08 -11.24 11.98
CA ARG A 60 11.05 -11.84 13.31
C ARG A 60 11.02 -10.71 14.34
N LYS A 61 10.35 -10.95 15.46
CA LYS A 61 10.19 -9.94 16.52
C LYS A 61 11.52 -9.28 16.90
N LYS A 62 12.58 -10.08 17.00
CA LYS A 62 13.90 -9.57 17.38
C LYS A 62 14.52 -8.64 16.34
N ASP A 63 14.06 -8.73 15.09
CA ASP A 63 14.57 -7.92 13.98
C ASP A 63 13.69 -6.70 13.70
N CYS A 64 12.60 -6.53 14.44
CA CYS A 64 11.71 -5.39 14.28
C CYS A 64 12.15 -4.23 15.16
N PRO A 65 12.13 -3.00 14.62
CA PRO A 65 12.33 -1.80 15.45
C PRO A 65 11.21 -1.68 16.48
N ASP A 66 11.42 -0.88 17.53
CA ASP A 66 10.41 -0.65 18.55
C ASP A 66 9.15 0.01 17.96
N CYS A 67 9.34 0.89 16.99
CA CYS A 67 8.24 1.61 16.36
C CYS A 67 8.41 1.55 14.84
N TYR A 68 7.36 1.08 14.13
CA TYR A 68 7.42 0.95 12.68
C TYR A 68 6.00 0.90 12.11
N ILE A 69 5.91 1.08 10.81
CA ILE A 69 4.71 0.78 10.02
C ILE A 69 5.13 -0.13 8.87
N VAL A 70 4.19 -0.86 8.30
CA VAL A 70 4.42 -1.66 7.10
C VAL A 70 3.58 -1.07 5.98
N VAL A 71 4.24 -0.72 4.88
CA VAL A 71 3.58 -0.25 3.67
C VAL A 71 3.44 -1.44 2.74
N THR A 72 2.21 -1.71 2.31
CA THR A 72 1.89 -2.81 1.41
C THR A 72 1.35 -2.24 0.11
N PHE A 73 1.83 -2.77 -1.03
CA PHE A 73 1.37 -2.31 -2.34
C PHE A 73 1.37 -3.45 -3.36
N GLY A 74 0.52 -3.33 -4.38
CA GLY A 74 0.35 -4.36 -5.40
C GLY A 74 0.87 -3.91 -6.75
N LEU A 75 1.71 -4.74 -7.38
CA LEU A 75 2.25 -4.50 -8.71
C LEU A 75 1.95 -5.68 -9.63
N GLU A 76 2.04 -5.44 -10.93
CA GLU A 76 1.86 -6.48 -11.94
C GLU A 76 3.05 -7.43 -12.00
N HIS A 77 4.20 -7.02 -11.49
CA HIS A 77 5.45 -7.77 -11.48
C HIS A 77 6.08 -7.73 -10.09
N LYS A 78 7.07 -8.61 -9.87
CA LYS A 78 7.83 -8.60 -8.62
C LYS A 78 8.91 -7.52 -8.69
N ALA A 79 8.84 -6.56 -7.78
CA ALA A 79 9.89 -5.56 -7.64
C ALA A 79 11.08 -6.16 -6.90
N GLU A 80 12.29 -5.84 -7.36
CA GLU A 80 13.53 -6.34 -6.75
C GLU A 80 14.22 -5.22 -5.98
N SER A 81 14.29 -5.36 -4.66
CA SER A 81 14.99 -4.41 -3.79
C SER A 81 15.21 -5.07 -2.44
N PRO A 82 16.38 -4.85 -1.80
CA PRO A 82 16.62 -5.36 -0.46
C PRO A 82 15.69 -4.78 0.60
N ARG A 83 14.98 -3.70 0.27
CA ARG A 83 14.02 -3.05 1.18
C ARG A 83 12.71 -3.81 1.29
N ILE A 84 12.42 -4.69 0.33
CA ILE A 84 11.18 -5.45 0.33
C ILE A 84 11.35 -6.65 1.24
N ASP A 85 10.60 -6.66 2.35
CA ASP A 85 10.69 -7.72 3.33
C ASP A 85 9.99 -9.00 2.86
N ILE A 86 8.82 -8.86 2.24
CA ILE A 86 8.04 -9.99 1.75
C ILE A 86 7.42 -9.60 0.41
N ALA A 87 7.49 -10.52 -0.57
CA ALA A 87 6.79 -10.36 -1.84
C ALA A 87 6.12 -11.70 -2.17
N THR A 88 4.82 -11.66 -2.43
CA THR A 88 4.05 -12.86 -2.77
C THR A 88 3.19 -12.61 -4.00
N GLU A 89 2.91 -13.69 -4.73
CA GLU A 89 2.03 -13.64 -5.90
C GLU A 89 0.75 -14.42 -5.61
N PRO A 90 -0.28 -13.76 -5.03
CA PRO A 90 -1.52 -14.45 -4.69
C PRO A 90 -2.25 -15.01 -5.90
N TYR A 91 -2.09 -14.41 -7.07
CA TYR A 91 -2.57 -14.94 -8.34
C TYR A 91 -1.74 -14.35 -9.48
N PRO A 92 -1.76 -14.95 -10.68
CA PRO A 92 -0.86 -14.56 -11.78
C PRO A 92 -0.89 -13.07 -12.10
N ASN A 93 0.31 -12.50 -12.24
CA ASN A 93 0.53 -11.10 -12.59
C ASN A 93 0.02 -10.12 -11.55
N ARG A 94 -0.07 -10.59 -10.30
CA ARG A 94 -0.41 -9.72 -9.18
C ARG A 94 0.54 -10.02 -8.03
N TRP A 95 1.46 -9.10 -7.77
CA TRP A 95 2.46 -9.24 -6.71
C TRP A 95 2.18 -8.28 -5.57
N THR A 96 2.08 -8.82 -4.36
CA THR A 96 1.91 -8.02 -3.13
C THR A 96 3.25 -7.90 -2.44
N HIS A 97 3.63 -6.67 -2.14
CA HIS A 97 4.93 -6.35 -1.52
C HIS A 97 4.71 -5.70 -0.16
N HIS A 98 5.58 -6.03 0.79
CA HIS A 98 5.55 -5.44 2.13
C HIS A 98 6.91 -4.84 2.44
N VAL A 99 6.91 -3.56 2.83
CA VAL A 99 8.13 -2.82 3.17
C VAL A 99 7.96 -2.24 4.58
N LEU A 100 8.86 -2.60 5.50
CA LEU A 100 8.84 -2.05 6.85
C LEU A 100 9.51 -0.68 6.85
N ILE A 101 8.85 0.30 7.45
CA ILE A 101 9.33 1.68 7.55
C ILE A 101 9.42 2.06 9.02
N SER A 102 10.60 2.47 9.46
CA SER A 102 10.82 2.93 10.83
C SER A 102 11.38 4.35 10.91
N GLU A 103 11.88 4.89 9.79
CA GLU A 103 12.46 6.22 9.73
C GLU A 103 11.81 7.06 8.64
N LEU A 104 11.67 8.36 8.87
CA LEU A 104 11.08 9.27 7.89
C LEU A 104 11.83 9.27 6.55
N GLU A 105 13.15 9.10 6.60
CA GLU A 105 14.01 9.10 5.41
C GLU A 105 13.74 7.91 4.50
N GLU A 106 13.14 6.85 5.03
CA GLU A 106 12.78 5.68 4.23
C GLU A 106 11.54 5.92 3.36
N ILE A 107 10.80 6.99 3.64
CA ILE A 107 9.68 7.40 2.80
C ILE A 107 10.27 8.32 1.72
N ASP A 108 10.82 7.70 0.70
CA ASP A 108 11.63 8.34 -0.33
C ASP A 108 11.06 8.12 -1.72
N ASP A 109 11.80 8.56 -2.73
CA ASP A 109 11.35 8.47 -4.12
C ASP A 109 11.20 7.03 -4.60
N GLU A 110 12.01 6.11 -4.10
CA GLU A 110 11.89 4.70 -4.46
C GLU A 110 10.56 4.14 -3.97
N LEU A 111 10.26 4.34 -2.69
CA LEU A 111 8.99 3.88 -2.11
C LEU A 111 7.80 4.52 -2.81
N MET A 112 7.85 5.83 -3.01
CA MET A 112 6.74 6.55 -3.65
C MET A 112 6.59 6.19 -5.12
N GLY A 113 7.69 5.81 -5.77
CA GLY A 113 7.66 5.29 -7.14
C GLY A 113 6.88 3.99 -7.23
N TRP A 114 7.08 3.08 -6.29
CA TRP A 114 6.31 1.84 -6.22
C TRP A 114 4.82 2.11 -5.98
N ILE A 115 4.52 3.04 -5.07
CA ILE A 115 3.12 3.37 -4.77
C ILE A 115 2.45 4.01 -5.99
N ARG A 116 3.16 4.85 -6.73
CA ARG A 116 2.65 5.43 -7.98
C ARG A 116 2.34 4.33 -8.99
N GLU A 117 3.27 3.40 -9.18
CA GLU A 117 3.08 2.29 -10.09
C GLU A 117 1.89 1.43 -9.66
N ALA A 118 1.74 1.20 -8.35
CA ALA A 118 0.62 0.45 -7.80
C ALA A 118 -0.72 1.14 -8.09
N ALA A 119 -0.77 2.46 -7.97
CA ALA A 119 -1.98 3.23 -8.28
C ALA A 119 -2.31 3.14 -9.78
N GLU A 120 -1.31 3.23 -10.65
CA GLU A 120 -1.49 3.10 -12.09
C GLU A 120 -1.97 1.69 -12.45
N PHE A 121 -1.40 0.68 -11.82
CA PHE A 121 -1.80 -0.71 -12.04
C PHE A 121 -3.26 -0.93 -11.61
N SER A 122 -3.66 -0.36 -10.48
CA SER A 122 -5.04 -0.45 -9.99
C SER A 122 -6.04 0.07 -11.03
N ASP A 123 -5.74 1.21 -11.65
CA ASP A 123 -6.61 1.79 -12.68
C ASP A 123 -6.64 0.94 -13.96
N ARG A 124 -5.48 0.48 -14.41
CA ARG A 124 -5.39 -0.38 -15.61
C ARG A 124 -6.12 -1.70 -15.41
N LYS A 125 -5.98 -2.28 -14.22
CA LYS A 125 -6.63 -3.55 -13.88
C LYS A 125 -8.14 -3.44 -14.01
N TYR A 126 -8.73 -2.34 -13.55
CA TYR A 126 -10.15 -2.10 -13.66
C TYR A 126 -10.58 -2.03 -15.12
N GLN A 127 -9.91 -1.21 -15.93
CA GLN A 127 -10.21 -1.04 -17.34
C GLN A 127 -10.07 -2.35 -18.11
N LYS A 128 -9.00 -3.10 -17.83
CA LYS A 128 -8.74 -4.39 -18.47
C LYS A 128 -9.84 -5.39 -18.17
N SER A 129 -10.27 -5.46 -16.90
CA SER A 129 -11.35 -6.34 -16.50
C SER A 129 -12.67 -6.00 -17.19
N GLU A 130 -12.96 -4.71 -17.31
CA GLU A 130 -14.18 -4.24 -17.97
C GLU A 130 -14.18 -4.62 -19.44
N VAL A 131 -13.07 -4.43 -20.14
CA VAL A 131 -12.92 -4.82 -21.53
C VAL A 131 -13.08 -6.33 -21.70
N GLN A 132 -12.47 -7.12 -20.83
CA GLN A 132 -12.59 -8.58 -20.89
C GLN A 132 -14.03 -9.06 -20.70
N ILE A 133 -14.77 -8.44 -19.79
CA ILE A 133 -16.18 -8.76 -19.55
C ILE A 133 -17.00 -8.44 -20.81
N ARG A 134 -16.77 -7.30 -21.46
CA ARG A 134 -17.47 -6.91 -22.68
C ARG A 134 -17.20 -7.89 -23.81
N ILE A 135 -15.95 -8.31 -23.98
CA ILE A 135 -15.57 -9.27 -25.01
C ILE A 135 -16.28 -10.60 -24.75
N PHE A 136 -16.25 -11.07 -23.50
CA PHE A 136 -16.89 -12.34 -23.13
C PHE A 136 -18.40 -12.32 -23.40
N VAL A 137 -19.07 -11.25 -23.02
CA VAL A 137 -20.52 -11.10 -23.25
C VAL A 137 -20.82 -10.99 -24.76
N GLY A 138 -19.95 -10.35 -25.52
CA GLY A 138 -20.10 -10.19 -26.95
C GLY A 138 -20.04 -11.50 -27.72
N GLU A 139 -19.36 -12.51 -27.16
CA GLU A 139 -19.25 -13.84 -27.79
C GLU A 139 -20.46 -14.72 -27.52
N LEU A 140 -21.27 -14.36 -26.54
CA LEU A 140 -22.46 -15.11 -26.20
C LEU A 140 -23.65 -14.70 -27.08
#